data_946270fbcd429197341c19035f7a4efd
#
_entry.id   946270fbcd429197341c19035f7a4efd
#
_cell.length_a   1.000
_cell.length_b   1.000
_cell.length_c   1.000
_cell.angle_alpha   90.00
_cell.angle_beta   90.00
_cell.angle_gamma   90.00
#
_symmetry.space_group_name_H-M   'P 1'
#
loop_
_entity.id
_entity.type
_entity.pdbx_description
1 polymer ?
#
loop_
_entity_poly.entity_id
_entity_poly.type
_entity_poly.pdbx_seq_one_letter_code
_entity_poly.pdbx_strand_id
1 'polypeptide(L)'
;MKKTKIVCTIGPKTESEEMLTKLLDAGMNVMRLNFSHGDYEEHGQRIKNLRAVMEKTGHKAGVLLDTKGPEIRTMKLEGGKDASLTAGQTFTFTTDQSVIGNTERVAVTYAGFAADLKIGNTVLVDDGLIGMEVIEVTETEVICKVLNSGDLGENKGVNLPGVSIQLPALAEKDKRDLIFGCEQGVDFVAASFIRKRSDVLEIREHLKANGGEQIQIISKIENQEGLNNFDEILDASDGIMVARGDLGVEIPVEEVIFAQKMMIEKCNRARKVVITATQMLDSMIKNPRPTRAEAGDVANAIIDGTDAVMLSGESAKGKYPLEAVTIMATICERTDRVMQSRIDGLNDSRKLRITEAVCRGAVETAEKLDAPLIVVATGGGKSAKAVRKYFPHATILALTTNAVTARQLILSKGVITQVVKEIASTDDFYRIGKEAALESGLAQKGDVVVMVSGALVPSGTTNTASVHVL
;
A
#
# COMPACT_ATOMS: atom_id res chain seq x y z
N MET A 1 5.11 -13.70 17.63
CA MET A 1 4.14 -13.68 16.52
C MET A 1 4.37 -12.44 15.67
N LYS A 2 4.38 -12.58 14.34
CA LYS A 2 4.51 -11.48 13.39
C LYS A 2 3.26 -10.58 13.41
N LYS A 3 3.44 -9.27 13.63
CA LYS A 3 2.37 -8.26 13.63
C LYS A 3 2.31 -7.46 12.34
N THR A 4 3.48 -7.12 11.79
CA THR A 4 3.61 -6.44 10.50
C THR A 4 3.06 -7.30 9.39
N LYS A 5 2.26 -6.73 8.50
CA LYS A 5 1.60 -7.45 7.41
C LYS A 5 2.51 -7.52 6.19
N ILE A 6 2.28 -8.53 5.35
CA ILE A 6 3.04 -8.73 4.11
C ILE A 6 2.08 -8.72 2.94
N VAL A 7 2.33 -7.81 2.00
CA VAL A 7 1.65 -7.74 0.70
C VAL A 7 2.55 -8.41 -0.33
N CYS A 8 2.05 -9.43 -1.02
CA CYS A 8 2.80 -10.14 -2.05
C CYS A 8 2.15 -9.93 -3.42
N THR A 9 2.93 -9.47 -4.39
CA THR A 9 2.49 -9.44 -5.77
C THR A 9 2.49 -10.86 -6.33
N ILE A 10 1.33 -11.29 -6.84
CA ILE A 10 1.17 -12.62 -7.45
C ILE A 10 1.35 -12.51 -8.96
N GLY A 11 2.14 -13.42 -9.48
CA GLY A 11 2.44 -13.54 -10.91
C GLY A 11 2.62 -15.00 -11.31
N PRO A 12 3.14 -15.27 -12.53
CA PRO A 12 3.19 -16.62 -13.11
C PRO A 12 3.91 -17.68 -12.26
N LYS A 13 4.79 -17.24 -11.35
CA LYS A 13 5.53 -18.16 -10.47
C LYS A 13 4.76 -18.55 -9.20
N THR A 14 3.71 -17.81 -8.86
CA THR A 14 3.08 -17.90 -7.54
C THR A 14 1.55 -18.02 -7.57
N GLU A 15 0.95 -18.14 -8.76
CA GLU A 15 -0.51 -18.13 -8.94
C GLU A 15 -1.21 -19.48 -8.67
N SER A 16 -0.45 -20.60 -8.56
CA SER A 16 -1.05 -21.91 -8.29
C SER A 16 -1.56 -22.02 -6.85
N GLU A 17 -2.63 -22.81 -6.63
CA GLU A 17 -3.17 -23.07 -5.30
C GLU A 17 -2.10 -23.61 -4.32
N GLU A 18 -1.22 -24.51 -4.81
CA GLU A 18 -0.12 -25.05 -4.01
C GLU A 18 0.84 -23.95 -3.55
N MET A 19 1.25 -23.07 -4.47
CA MET A 19 2.18 -21.99 -4.12
C MET A 19 1.51 -20.94 -3.24
N LEU A 20 0.25 -20.56 -3.51
CA LEU A 20 -0.52 -19.64 -2.67
C LEU A 20 -0.65 -20.17 -1.24
N THR A 21 -0.87 -21.47 -1.07
CA THR A 21 -0.88 -22.11 0.27
C THR A 21 0.46 -21.91 0.97
N LYS A 22 1.58 -22.21 0.29
CA LYS A 22 2.93 -22.02 0.84
C LYS A 22 3.23 -20.56 1.20
N LEU A 23 2.77 -19.60 0.38
CA LEU A 23 2.96 -18.18 0.65
C LEU A 23 2.14 -17.71 1.86
N LEU A 24 0.91 -18.21 2.02
CA LEU A 24 0.08 -17.95 3.19
C LEU A 24 0.70 -18.52 4.47
N ASP A 25 1.18 -19.76 4.42
CA ASP A 25 1.90 -20.41 5.52
C ASP A 25 3.19 -19.65 5.88
N ALA A 26 3.91 -19.14 4.88
CA ALA A 26 5.11 -18.32 5.07
C ALA A 26 4.81 -16.91 5.64
N GLY A 27 3.55 -16.47 5.61
CA GLY A 27 3.13 -15.23 6.25
C GLY A 27 2.57 -14.14 5.36
N MET A 28 2.21 -14.42 4.10
CA MET A 28 1.47 -13.50 3.23
C MET A 28 0.12 -13.14 3.87
N ASN A 29 -0.26 -11.88 3.83
CA ASN A 29 -1.54 -11.38 4.34
C ASN A 29 -2.44 -10.80 3.25
N VAL A 30 -1.85 -10.21 2.20
CA VAL A 30 -2.60 -9.59 1.11
C VAL A 30 -1.98 -9.99 -0.22
N MET A 31 -2.82 -10.45 -1.12
CA MET A 31 -2.48 -10.69 -2.53
C MET A 31 -2.62 -9.39 -3.30
N ARG A 32 -1.52 -8.92 -3.91
CA ARG A 32 -1.53 -7.78 -4.83
C ARG A 32 -1.57 -8.28 -6.28
N LEU A 33 -2.46 -7.71 -7.07
CA LEU A 33 -2.58 -7.89 -8.50
C LEU A 33 -2.18 -6.61 -9.21
N ASN A 34 -1.08 -6.64 -9.97
CA ASN A 34 -0.58 -5.47 -10.68
C ASN A 34 -1.19 -5.40 -12.08
N PHE A 35 -2.13 -4.47 -12.26
CA PHE A 35 -2.86 -4.28 -13.53
C PHE A 35 -2.07 -3.52 -14.61
N SER A 36 -0.81 -3.18 -14.34
CA SER A 36 0.13 -2.79 -15.41
C SER A 36 0.51 -3.98 -16.30
N HIS A 37 0.28 -5.22 -15.84
CA HIS A 37 0.61 -6.48 -16.51
C HIS A 37 -0.56 -7.47 -16.40
N GLY A 38 -0.60 -8.42 -17.32
CA GLY A 38 -1.64 -9.45 -17.35
C GLY A 38 -2.98 -8.95 -17.88
N ASP A 39 -3.93 -9.86 -17.96
CA ASP A 39 -5.30 -9.60 -18.38
C ASP A 39 -6.34 -9.98 -17.32
N TYR A 40 -7.61 -9.78 -17.60
CA TYR A 40 -8.70 -10.06 -16.66
C TYR A 40 -8.90 -11.56 -16.39
N GLU A 41 -8.58 -12.43 -17.35
CA GLU A 41 -8.68 -13.87 -17.19
C GLU A 41 -7.62 -14.36 -16.19
N GLU A 42 -6.36 -13.95 -16.38
CA GLU A 42 -5.26 -14.25 -15.47
C GLU A 42 -5.54 -13.76 -14.05
N HIS A 43 -5.93 -12.48 -13.91
CA HIS A 43 -6.20 -11.90 -12.59
C HIS A 43 -7.42 -12.55 -11.92
N GLY A 44 -8.47 -12.85 -12.70
CA GLY A 44 -9.65 -13.55 -12.22
C GLY A 44 -9.32 -14.96 -11.73
N GLN A 45 -8.45 -15.69 -12.45
CA GLN A 45 -8.01 -17.03 -12.04
C GLN A 45 -7.18 -16.99 -10.75
N ARG A 46 -6.29 -16.00 -10.58
CA ARG A 46 -5.51 -15.80 -9.33
C ARG A 46 -6.44 -15.56 -8.14
N ILE A 47 -7.48 -14.73 -8.30
CA ILE A 47 -8.47 -14.50 -7.24
C ILE A 47 -9.23 -15.79 -6.90
N LYS A 48 -9.66 -16.56 -7.89
CA LYS A 48 -10.34 -17.84 -7.68
C LYS A 48 -9.45 -18.82 -6.92
N ASN A 49 -8.19 -18.95 -7.32
CA ASN A 49 -7.23 -19.84 -6.66
C ASN A 49 -7.03 -19.44 -5.20
N LEU A 50 -6.85 -18.14 -4.90
CA LEU A 50 -6.72 -17.67 -3.52
C LEU A 50 -7.95 -18.00 -2.69
N ARG A 51 -9.15 -17.76 -3.20
CA ARG A 51 -10.40 -18.07 -2.50
C ARG A 51 -10.56 -19.56 -2.22
N ALA A 52 -10.23 -20.41 -3.19
CA ALA A 52 -10.24 -21.84 -3.01
C ALA A 52 -9.26 -22.30 -1.91
N VAL A 53 -8.06 -21.73 -1.87
CA VAL A 53 -7.08 -22.00 -0.81
C VAL A 53 -7.61 -21.55 0.55
N MET A 54 -8.17 -20.35 0.64
CA MET A 54 -8.74 -19.82 1.89
C MET A 54 -9.86 -20.71 2.43
N GLU A 55 -10.73 -21.22 1.56
CA GLU A 55 -11.82 -22.15 1.92
C GLU A 55 -11.29 -23.48 2.43
N LYS A 56 -10.28 -24.05 1.74
CA LYS A 56 -9.68 -25.35 2.10
C LYS A 56 -8.86 -25.31 3.40
N THR A 57 -8.15 -24.23 3.64
CA THR A 57 -7.13 -24.13 4.71
C THR A 57 -7.58 -23.31 5.92
N GLY A 58 -8.63 -22.51 5.80
CA GLY A 58 -9.05 -21.56 6.82
C GLY A 58 -8.16 -20.28 6.91
N HIS A 59 -7.14 -20.17 6.07
CA HIS A 59 -6.35 -18.93 5.99
C HIS A 59 -7.21 -17.75 5.61
N LYS A 60 -6.81 -16.56 6.06
CA LYS A 60 -7.47 -15.29 5.73
C LYS A 60 -6.49 -14.41 4.97
N ALA A 61 -6.90 -13.92 3.81
CA ALA A 61 -6.13 -12.96 3.03
C ALA A 61 -7.03 -11.90 2.42
N GLY A 62 -6.49 -10.70 2.18
CA GLY A 62 -7.13 -9.65 1.41
C GLY A 62 -6.67 -9.66 -0.05
N VAL A 63 -7.47 -9.04 -0.93
CA VAL A 63 -7.12 -8.83 -2.34
C VAL A 63 -6.98 -7.34 -2.61
N LEU A 64 -5.84 -6.96 -3.17
CA LEU A 64 -5.49 -5.59 -3.54
C LEU A 64 -5.28 -5.50 -5.05
N LEU A 65 -6.10 -4.71 -5.73
CA LEU A 65 -5.95 -4.33 -7.13
C LEU A 65 -5.08 -3.08 -7.21
N ASP A 66 -3.96 -3.15 -7.91
CA ASP A 66 -3.05 -2.02 -8.10
C ASP A 66 -3.19 -1.52 -9.53
N THR A 67 -3.72 -0.29 -9.70
CA THR A 67 -3.98 0.31 -11.01
C THR A 67 -2.69 0.67 -11.72
N LYS A 68 -2.75 0.73 -13.05
CA LYS A 68 -1.62 1.23 -13.84
C LYS A 68 -1.39 2.73 -13.58
N GLY A 69 -2.47 3.49 -13.55
CA GLY A 69 -2.46 4.94 -13.43
C GLY A 69 -2.06 5.67 -14.72
N PRO A 70 -2.19 6.99 -14.70
CA PRO A 70 -1.85 7.84 -15.84
C PRO A 70 -0.34 8.04 -15.92
N GLU A 71 0.29 7.43 -16.91
CA GLU A 71 1.72 7.53 -17.19
C GLU A 71 1.98 8.28 -18.50
N ILE A 72 3.07 9.04 -18.52
CA ILE A 72 3.65 9.57 -19.76
C ILE A 72 4.66 8.56 -20.27
N ARG A 73 4.58 8.19 -21.54
CA ARG A 73 5.52 7.23 -22.15
C ARG A 73 6.03 7.74 -23.49
N THR A 74 7.28 7.36 -23.83
CA THR A 74 7.79 7.47 -25.18
C THR A 74 7.01 6.54 -26.11
N MET A 75 6.91 6.89 -27.37
CA MET A 75 6.22 6.09 -28.38
C MET A 75 7.20 5.26 -29.21
N LYS A 76 6.82 4.86 -30.42
CA LYS A 76 7.58 3.96 -31.28
C LYS A 76 8.85 4.62 -31.84
N LEU A 77 9.86 3.81 -32.06
CA LEU A 77 11.13 4.17 -32.67
C LEU A 77 11.31 3.48 -34.03
N GLU A 78 12.16 4.04 -34.89
CA GLU A 78 12.47 3.50 -36.21
C GLU A 78 13.02 2.08 -36.12
N GLY A 79 12.35 1.17 -36.80
CA GLY A 79 12.72 -0.25 -36.84
C GLY A 79 12.59 -0.99 -35.53
N GLY A 80 11.94 -0.41 -34.49
CA GLY A 80 11.81 -1.00 -33.16
C GLY A 80 13.13 -1.16 -32.42
N LYS A 81 14.15 -0.39 -32.80
CA LYS A 81 15.49 -0.41 -32.18
C LYS A 81 15.67 0.74 -31.21
N ASP A 82 16.41 0.50 -30.15
CA ASP A 82 16.77 1.55 -29.20
C ASP A 82 17.59 2.64 -29.88
N ALA A 83 17.31 3.89 -29.54
CA ALA A 83 18.03 5.06 -30.02
C ALA A 83 19.16 5.43 -29.04
N SER A 84 20.41 5.29 -29.45
CA SER A 84 21.56 5.66 -28.62
C SER A 84 21.70 7.18 -28.56
N LEU A 85 21.59 7.73 -27.36
CA LEU A 85 21.70 9.15 -27.07
C LEU A 85 23.05 9.44 -26.41
N THR A 86 23.67 10.56 -26.82
CA THR A 86 24.97 10.99 -26.30
C THR A 86 24.80 12.24 -25.42
N ALA A 87 25.50 12.28 -24.28
CA ALA A 87 25.49 13.45 -23.41
C ALA A 87 25.90 14.72 -24.17
N GLY A 88 25.15 15.80 -23.96
CA GLY A 88 25.37 17.09 -24.62
C GLY A 88 24.62 17.27 -25.94
N GLN A 89 24.09 16.22 -26.57
CA GLN A 89 23.27 16.35 -27.75
C GLN A 89 21.91 17.00 -27.46
N THR A 90 21.32 17.60 -28.47
CA THR A 90 19.92 18.05 -28.45
C THR A 90 19.00 16.89 -28.78
N PHE A 91 17.88 16.76 -28.06
CA PHE A 91 16.85 15.77 -28.28
C PHE A 91 15.47 16.37 -28.13
N THR A 92 14.52 16.02 -29.00
CA THR A 92 13.19 16.63 -29.04
C THR A 92 12.10 15.64 -28.65
N PHE A 93 11.27 16.01 -27.68
CA PHE A 93 9.98 15.34 -27.46
C PHE A 93 8.89 16.08 -28.21
N THR A 94 8.01 15.34 -28.90
CA THR A 94 6.87 15.92 -29.63
C THR A 94 5.56 15.34 -29.16
N THR A 95 4.51 16.19 -29.15
CA THR A 95 3.12 15.75 -28.91
C THR A 95 2.43 15.21 -30.14
N ASP A 96 3.05 15.32 -31.32
CA ASP A 96 2.58 14.70 -32.55
C ASP A 96 2.83 13.19 -32.52
N GLN A 97 1.79 12.43 -32.18
CA GLN A 97 1.85 10.97 -32.02
C GLN A 97 2.04 10.21 -33.34
N SER A 98 1.98 10.88 -34.50
CA SER A 98 2.27 10.28 -35.79
C SER A 98 3.78 10.11 -36.06
N VAL A 99 4.62 10.80 -35.28
CA VAL A 99 6.07 10.78 -35.45
C VAL A 99 6.62 9.44 -34.97
N ILE A 100 7.38 8.77 -35.83
CA ILE A 100 8.23 7.63 -35.47
C ILE A 100 9.58 8.21 -35.03
N GLY A 101 9.97 7.90 -33.78
CA GLY A 101 11.16 8.48 -33.17
C GLY A 101 12.48 7.88 -33.68
N ASN A 102 13.58 8.58 -33.38
CA ASN A 102 14.95 8.19 -33.74
C ASN A 102 15.94 8.79 -32.72
N THR A 103 17.19 8.95 -33.10
CA THR A 103 18.25 9.55 -32.22
C THR A 103 18.10 11.06 -32.01
N GLU A 104 17.15 11.73 -32.68
CA GLU A 104 16.95 13.18 -32.61
C GLU A 104 15.64 13.55 -31.92
N ARG A 105 14.60 12.71 -32.05
CA ARG A 105 13.26 12.97 -31.52
C ARG A 105 12.46 11.72 -31.18
N VAL A 106 11.45 11.87 -30.32
CA VAL A 106 10.44 10.85 -30.05
C VAL A 106 9.10 11.49 -29.70
N ALA A 107 8.01 10.85 -30.12
CA ALA A 107 6.67 11.25 -29.67
C ALA A 107 6.40 10.75 -28.25
N VAL A 108 5.54 11.48 -27.52
CA VAL A 108 5.06 11.10 -26.18
C VAL A 108 3.55 10.91 -26.16
N THR A 109 3.07 10.09 -25.23
CA THR A 109 1.65 9.76 -25.08
C THR A 109 0.79 10.92 -24.53
N TYR A 110 1.42 11.94 -23.93
CA TYR A 110 0.73 13.02 -23.26
C TYR A 110 0.65 14.28 -24.14
N ALA A 111 -0.55 14.63 -24.56
CA ALA A 111 -0.79 15.78 -25.45
C ALA A 111 -0.47 17.14 -24.79
N GLY A 112 -0.58 17.25 -23.46
CA GLY A 112 -0.26 18.48 -22.70
C GLY A 112 1.22 18.65 -22.39
N PHE A 113 2.09 17.78 -22.89
CA PHE A 113 3.51 17.74 -22.52
C PHE A 113 4.25 19.07 -22.73
N ALA A 114 4.06 19.69 -23.89
CA ALA A 114 4.68 20.98 -24.19
C ALA A 114 4.05 22.16 -23.40
N ALA A 115 2.76 22.06 -23.07
CA ALA A 115 2.05 23.12 -22.35
C ALA A 115 2.45 23.19 -20.85
N ASP A 116 2.79 22.05 -20.25
CA ASP A 116 3.10 21.96 -18.82
C ASP A 116 4.60 22.23 -18.52
N LEU A 117 5.48 22.09 -19.52
CA LEU A 117 6.92 22.22 -19.35
C LEU A 117 7.42 23.64 -19.60
N LYS A 118 8.54 23.98 -18.94
CA LYS A 118 9.24 25.28 -19.06
C LYS A 118 10.73 25.04 -19.20
N ILE A 119 11.45 26.03 -19.79
CA ILE A 119 12.90 26.02 -19.86
C ILE A 119 13.47 25.82 -18.45
N GLY A 120 14.45 24.95 -18.32
CA GLY A 120 15.11 24.56 -17.08
C GLY A 120 14.42 23.41 -16.32
N ASN A 121 13.24 22.92 -16.77
CA ASN A 121 12.68 21.71 -16.20
C ASN A 121 13.51 20.49 -16.55
N THR A 122 13.47 19.48 -15.68
CA THR A 122 14.10 18.18 -15.90
C THR A 122 13.11 17.20 -16.52
N VAL A 123 13.55 16.44 -17.50
CA VAL A 123 12.83 15.30 -18.07
C VAL A 123 13.67 14.06 -17.82
N LEU A 124 13.09 13.07 -17.15
CA LEU A 124 13.72 11.79 -16.87
C LEU A 124 13.04 10.70 -17.68
N VAL A 125 13.83 9.81 -18.30
CA VAL A 125 13.30 8.71 -19.11
C VAL A 125 13.86 7.40 -18.61
N ASP A 126 13.06 6.31 -18.73
CA ASP A 126 13.42 4.96 -18.31
C ASP A 126 13.86 4.90 -16.85
N ASP A 127 12.95 5.24 -15.94
CA ASP A 127 13.17 5.28 -14.48
C ASP A 127 14.39 6.15 -14.08
N GLY A 128 14.63 7.22 -14.83
CA GLY A 128 15.71 8.16 -14.56
C GLY A 128 17.09 7.75 -15.12
N LEU A 129 17.16 6.67 -15.90
CA LEU A 129 18.42 6.25 -16.53
C LEU A 129 18.95 7.28 -17.54
N ILE A 130 18.05 8.04 -18.18
CA ILE A 130 18.41 9.13 -19.09
C ILE A 130 17.81 10.41 -18.54
N GLY A 131 18.67 11.35 -18.17
CA GLY A 131 18.28 12.69 -17.73
C GLY A 131 18.45 13.73 -18.82
N MET A 132 17.53 14.66 -18.92
CA MET A 132 17.55 15.75 -19.89
C MET A 132 17.08 17.06 -19.23
N GLU A 133 17.57 18.17 -19.75
CA GLU A 133 17.14 19.54 -19.34
C GLU A 133 16.44 20.23 -20.50
N VAL A 134 15.26 20.80 -20.24
CA VAL A 134 14.50 21.57 -21.22
C VAL A 134 15.22 22.87 -21.55
N ILE A 135 15.56 23.06 -22.83
CA ILE A 135 16.25 24.28 -23.32
C ILE A 135 15.35 25.16 -24.18
N GLU A 136 14.29 24.60 -24.80
CA GLU A 136 13.32 25.33 -25.60
C GLU A 136 11.97 24.62 -25.56
N VAL A 137 10.87 25.36 -25.62
CA VAL A 137 9.51 24.83 -25.70
C VAL A 137 8.75 25.58 -26.79
N THR A 138 8.10 24.84 -27.67
CA THR A 138 7.18 25.34 -28.69
C THR A 138 5.75 24.90 -28.39
N GLU A 139 4.80 25.11 -29.27
CA GLU A 139 3.42 24.68 -29.10
C GLU A 139 3.28 23.13 -29.02
N THR A 140 4.12 22.39 -29.73
CA THR A 140 4.02 20.91 -29.83
C THR A 140 5.34 20.18 -29.51
N GLU A 141 6.43 20.90 -29.32
CA GLU A 141 7.75 20.29 -29.13
C GLU A 141 8.44 20.84 -27.88
N VAL A 142 9.13 19.94 -27.19
CA VAL A 142 10.01 20.25 -26.07
C VAL A 142 11.42 19.80 -26.45
N ILE A 143 12.30 20.77 -26.59
CA ILE A 143 13.69 20.56 -27.00
C ILE A 143 14.53 20.49 -25.72
N CYS A 144 15.28 19.41 -25.57
CA CYS A 144 16.06 19.12 -24.38
C CYS A 144 17.54 18.94 -24.73
N LYS A 145 18.39 19.23 -23.76
CA LYS A 145 19.80 18.81 -23.75
C LYS A 145 19.95 17.52 -22.98
N VAL A 146 20.51 16.50 -23.58
CA VAL A 146 20.81 15.20 -22.92
C VAL A 146 21.92 15.39 -21.90
N LEU A 147 21.70 15.03 -20.64
CA LEU A 147 22.64 15.20 -19.55
C LEU A 147 23.61 14.02 -19.43
N ASN A 148 23.16 12.81 -19.69
CA ASN A 148 23.96 11.60 -19.65
C ASN A 148 23.61 10.66 -20.81
N SER A 149 24.60 9.97 -21.35
CA SER A 149 24.42 9.03 -22.47
C SER A 149 23.61 7.80 -22.02
N GLY A 150 22.81 7.25 -22.94
CA GLY A 150 22.01 6.04 -22.71
C GLY A 150 21.26 5.61 -23.95
N ASP A 151 20.69 4.39 -23.92
CA ASP A 151 19.89 3.85 -25.00
C ASP A 151 18.41 4.02 -24.69
N LEU A 152 17.71 4.84 -25.50
CA LEU A 152 16.30 5.11 -25.38
C LEU A 152 15.48 4.03 -26.09
N GLY A 153 14.70 3.27 -25.34
CA GLY A 153 13.78 2.27 -25.88
C GLY A 153 12.37 2.80 -26.14
N GLU A 154 11.55 1.99 -26.82
CA GLU A 154 10.12 2.25 -27.00
C GLU A 154 9.33 2.10 -25.70
N ASN A 155 8.22 2.84 -25.56
CA ASN A 155 7.27 2.75 -24.47
C ASN A 155 7.87 2.95 -23.06
N LYS A 156 8.97 3.71 -22.97
CA LYS A 156 9.63 4.03 -21.70
C LYS A 156 8.88 5.09 -20.93
N GLY A 157 8.84 4.95 -19.61
CA GLY A 157 8.28 5.96 -18.72
C GLY A 157 9.00 7.30 -18.85
N VAL A 158 8.25 8.40 -18.80
CA VAL A 158 8.78 9.76 -18.81
C VAL A 158 8.29 10.45 -17.55
N ASN A 159 9.23 10.85 -16.70
CA ASN A 159 8.97 11.55 -15.44
C ASN A 159 9.36 13.03 -15.56
N LEU A 160 8.59 13.88 -14.91
CA LEU A 160 8.74 15.33 -14.94
C LEU A 160 8.86 15.87 -13.51
N PRO A 161 10.02 15.69 -12.85
CA PRO A 161 10.19 16.09 -11.46
C PRO A 161 9.80 17.54 -11.19
N GLY A 162 8.91 17.75 -10.22
CA GLY A 162 8.47 19.09 -9.82
C GLY A 162 7.51 19.80 -10.77
N VAL A 163 7.07 19.15 -11.85
CA VAL A 163 6.10 19.71 -12.81
C VAL A 163 4.70 19.21 -12.46
N SER A 164 3.74 20.13 -12.36
CA SER A 164 2.32 19.76 -12.22
C SER A 164 1.74 19.43 -13.58
N ILE A 165 1.34 18.17 -13.76
CA ILE A 165 0.79 17.65 -15.03
C ILE A 165 -0.73 17.58 -14.99
N GLN A 166 -1.40 17.87 -16.12
CA GLN A 166 -2.86 17.89 -16.22
C GLN A 166 -3.44 16.57 -16.77
N LEU A 167 -2.80 15.43 -16.41
CA LEU A 167 -3.37 14.12 -16.71
C LEU A 167 -4.61 13.83 -15.84
N PRO A 168 -5.63 13.14 -16.37
CA PRO A 168 -6.77 12.69 -15.55
C PRO A 168 -6.30 11.71 -14.49
N ALA A 169 -7.03 11.61 -13.38
CA ALA A 169 -6.71 10.66 -12.31
C ALA A 169 -6.89 9.21 -12.74
N LEU A 170 -7.85 8.94 -13.64
CA LEU A 170 -8.17 7.63 -14.18
C LEU A 170 -8.04 7.64 -15.71
N ALA A 171 -7.15 6.81 -16.23
CA ALA A 171 -7.16 6.47 -17.64
C ALA A 171 -8.35 5.52 -17.96
N GLU A 172 -8.73 5.42 -19.24
CA GLU A 172 -9.83 4.53 -19.66
C GLU A 172 -9.58 3.05 -19.30
N LYS A 173 -8.33 2.62 -19.26
CA LYS A 173 -7.95 1.29 -18.77
C LYS A 173 -8.24 1.17 -17.28
N ASP A 174 -7.83 2.15 -16.47
CA ASP A 174 -8.02 2.11 -15.02
C ASP A 174 -9.51 2.06 -14.66
N LYS A 175 -10.37 2.79 -15.37
CA LYS A 175 -11.82 2.72 -15.18
C LYS A 175 -12.37 1.31 -15.38
N ARG A 176 -11.93 0.61 -16.43
CA ARG A 176 -12.32 -0.78 -16.68
C ARG A 176 -11.75 -1.75 -15.64
N ASP A 177 -10.49 -1.54 -15.22
CA ASP A 177 -9.83 -2.34 -14.21
C ASP A 177 -10.58 -2.23 -12.86
N LEU A 178 -11.05 -1.03 -12.52
CA LEU A 178 -11.83 -0.80 -11.30
C LEU A 178 -13.21 -1.45 -11.36
N ILE A 179 -13.89 -1.46 -12.51
CA ILE A 179 -15.14 -2.21 -12.72
C ILE A 179 -14.91 -3.69 -12.47
N PHE A 180 -13.87 -4.27 -13.06
CA PHE A 180 -13.47 -5.65 -12.82
C PHE A 180 -13.21 -5.89 -11.33
N GLY A 181 -12.53 -4.97 -10.65
CA GLY A 181 -12.29 -5.05 -9.20
C GLY A 181 -13.59 -5.09 -8.38
N CYS A 182 -14.58 -4.27 -8.75
CA CYS A 182 -15.90 -4.29 -8.14
C CYS A 182 -16.62 -5.65 -8.35
N GLU A 183 -16.64 -6.16 -9.58
CA GLU A 183 -17.23 -7.46 -9.93
C GLU A 183 -16.55 -8.62 -9.19
N GLN A 184 -15.23 -8.56 -9.05
CA GLN A 184 -14.47 -9.56 -8.31
C GLN A 184 -14.51 -9.36 -6.79
N GLY A 185 -15.09 -8.27 -6.27
CA GLY A 185 -15.18 -8.00 -4.84
C GLY A 185 -13.81 -7.95 -4.17
N VAL A 186 -12.88 -7.16 -4.73
CA VAL A 186 -11.58 -6.88 -4.11
C VAL A 186 -11.76 -6.06 -2.84
N ASP A 187 -10.81 -6.15 -1.92
CA ASP A 187 -10.88 -5.45 -0.63
C ASP A 187 -10.25 -4.06 -0.69
N PHE A 188 -9.23 -3.91 -1.55
CA PHE A 188 -8.44 -2.69 -1.69
C PHE A 188 -8.15 -2.36 -3.14
N VAL A 189 -8.07 -1.07 -3.43
CA VAL A 189 -7.50 -0.52 -4.65
C VAL A 189 -6.28 0.31 -4.28
N ALA A 190 -5.11 -0.04 -4.77
CA ALA A 190 -3.93 0.82 -4.74
C ALA A 190 -3.99 1.72 -5.99
N ALA A 191 -4.20 3.01 -5.76
CA ALA A 191 -4.40 4.00 -6.81
C ALA A 191 -3.07 4.68 -7.15
N SER A 192 -2.57 4.45 -8.36
CA SER A 192 -1.27 4.95 -8.83
C SER A 192 -1.31 6.43 -9.19
N PHE A 193 -0.18 7.11 -8.97
CA PHE A 193 0.07 8.51 -9.34
C PHE A 193 -0.93 9.51 -8.79
N ILE A 194 -1.36 9.34 -7.53
CA ILE A 194 -2.23 10.31 -6.85
C ILE A 194 -1.46 11.59 -6.55
N ARG A 195 -2.01 12.73 -6.98
CA ARG A 195 -1.38 14.06 -6.87
C ARG A 195 -2.15 15.00 -5.95
N LYS A 196 -3.46 14.82 -5.82
CA LYS A 196 -4.35 15.73 -5.07
C LYS A 196 -5.62 15.01 -4.59
N ARG A 197 -6.33 15.66 -3.66
CA ARG A 197 -7.59 15.16 -3.09
C ARG A 197 -8.63 14.78 -4.15
N SER A 198 -8.78 15.61 -5.20
CA SER A 198 -9.78 15.35 -6.25
C SER A 198 -9.55 14.04 -6.99
N ASP A 199 -8.30 13.60 -7.14
CA ASP A 199 -7.98 12.33 -7.79
C ASP A 199 -8.57 11.16 -6.99
N VAL A 200 -8.44 11.18 -5.66
CA VAL A 200 -9.01 10.17 -4.77
C VAL A 200 -10.54 10.17 -4.81
N LEU A 201 -11.14 11.36 -4.84
CA LEU A 201 -12.60 11.50 -4.90
C LEU A 201 -13.16 10.99 -6.23
N GLU A 202 -12.50 11.24 -7.36
CA GLU A 202 -12.88 10.72 -8.68
C GLU A 202 -12.89 9.18 -8.68
N ILE A 203 -11.86 8.55 -8.12
CA ILE A 203 -11.78 7.09 -7.98
C ILE A 203 -12.91 6.58 -7.09
N ARG A 204 -13.19 7.24 -5.97
CA ARG A 204 -14.25 6.85 -5.05
C ARG A 204 -15.64 6.91 -5.70
N GLU A 205 -15.93 7.97 -6.45
CA GLU A 205 -17.20 8.08 -7.18
C GLU A 205 -17.31 7.01 -8.28
N HIS A 206 -16.21 6.69 -8.98
CA HIS A 206 -16.20 5.63 -9.97
C HIS A 206 -16.46 4.25 -9.34
N LEU A 207 -15.82 3.93 -8.21
CA LEU A 207 -16.08 2.68 -7.46
C LEU A 207 -17.53 2.62 -6.98
N LYS A 208 -18.05 3.70 -6.41
CA LYS A 208 -19.43 3.78 -5.93
C LYS A 208 -20.45 3.57 -7.05
N ALA A 209 -20.23 4.17 -8.22
CA ALA A 209 -21.09 4.03 -9.37
C ALA A 209 -21.16 2.57 -9.90
N ASN A 210 -20.16 1.75 -9.58
CA ASN A 210 -20.05 0.35 -10.00
C ASN A 210 -20.22 -0.66 -8.84
N GLY A 211 -20.84 -0.25 -7.70
CA GLY A 211 -21.12 -1.14 -6.58
C GLY A 211 -19.94 -1.46 -5.66
N GLY A 212 -18.80 -0.75 -5.84
CA GLY A 212 -17.58 -0.90 -5.04
C GLY A 212 -17.42 0.13 -3.92
N GLU A 213 -18.49 0.71 -3.40
CA GLU A 213 -18.44 1.77 -2.38
C GLU A 213 -17.69 1.37 -1.10
N GLN A 214 -17.65 0.08 -0.78
CA GLN A 214 -16.95 -0.47 0.38
C GLN A 214 -15.45 -0.73 0.14
N ILE A 215 -14.98 -0.70 -1.10
CA ILE A 215 -13.57 -0.94 -1.44
C ILE A 215 -12.72 0.20 -0.87
N GLN A 216 -11.66 -0.15 -0.14
CA GLN A 216 -10.75 0.84 0.44
C GLN A 216 -9.73 1.32 -0.59
N ILE A 217 -9.53 2.64 -0.66
CA ILE A 217 -8.56 3.27 -1.54
C ILE A 217 -7.26 3.51 -0.79
N ILE A 218 -6.19 2.89 -1.26
CA ILE A 218 -4.81 3.08 -0.82
C ILE A 218 -4.12 3.98 -1.85
N SER A 219 -3.98 5.25 -1.55
CA SER A 219 -3.34 6.19 -2.47
C SER A 219 -1.84 5.99 -2.51
N LYS A 220 -1.28 5.82 -3.71
CA LYS A 220 0.17 5.68 -3.91
C LYS A 220 0.78 7.08 -4.08
N ILE A 221 1.77 7.37 -3.25
CA ILE A 221 2.54 8.62 -3.31
C ILE A 221 3.83 8.34 -4.07
N GLU A 222 3.88 8.85 -5.28
CA GLU A 222 4.87 8.52 -6.31
C GLU A 222 5.56 9.74 -6.91
N ASN A 223 5.15 10.97 -6.51
CA ASN A 223 5.65 12.21 -7.10
C ASN A 223 5.68 13.36 -6.08
N GLN A 224 6.36 14.44 -6.45
CA GLN A 224 6.51 15.63 -5.59
C GLN A 224 5.16 16.32 -5.32
N GLU A 225 4.24 16.38 -6.30
CA GLU A 225 2.92 17.00 -6.13
C GLU A 225 2.11 16.26 -5.07
N GLY A 226 2.12 14.93 -5.09
CA GLY A 226 1.48 14.09 -4.08
C GLY A 226 2.07 14.28 -2.67
N LEU A 227 3.39 14.50 -2.56
CA LEU A 227 4.02 14.85 -1.28
C LEU A 227 3.56 16.23 -0.79
N ASN A 228 3.51 17.22 -1.67
CA ASN A 228 3.09 18.58 -1.31
C ASN A 228 1.64 18.61 -0.82
N ASN A 229 0.77 17.79 -1.43
CA ASN A 229 -0.66 17.70 -1.14
C ASN A 229 -0.99 16.52 -0.18
N PHE A 230 0.00 15.99 0.51
CA PHE A 230 -0.14 14.74 1.27
C PHE A 230 -1.28 14.75 2.29
N ASP A 231 -1.45 15.85 3.02
CA ASP A 231 -2.44 15.92 4.10
C ASP A 231 -3.89 15.83 3.56
N GLU A 232 -4.17 16.48 2.43
CA GLU A 232 -5.48 16.42 1.80
C GLU A 232 -5.75 15.07 1.11
N ILE A 233 -4.71 14.45 0.55
CA ILE A 233 -4.77 13.10 -0.01
C ILE A 233 -5.03 12.10 1.10
N LEU A 234 -4.27 12.19 2.21
CA LEU A 234 -4.45 11.32 3.37
C LEU A 234 -5.88 11.42 3.92
N ASP A 235 -6.43 12.65 4.02
CA ASP A 235 -7.81 12.85 4.52
C ASP A 235 -8.85 12.11 3.65
N ALA A 236 -8.72 12.14 2.34
CA ALA A 236 -9.64 11.52 1.39
C ALA A 236 -9.46 9.98 1.25
N SER A 237 -8.28 9.46 1.56
CA SER A 237 -7.89 8.05 1.36
C SER A 237 -8.24 7.18 2.57
N ASP A 238 -8.33 5.87 2.38
CA ASP A 238 -8.43 4.88 3.46
C ASP A 238 -7.08 4.40 3.99
N GLY A 239 -6.04 4.57 3.19
CA GLY A 239 -4.65 4.29 3.49
C GLY A 239 -3.70 4.89 2.45
N ILE A 240 -2.41 4.71 2.68
CA ILE A 240 -1.32 5.22 1.83
C ILE A 240 -0.37 4.09 1.47
N MET A 241 0.17 4.13 0.26
CA MET A 241 1.33 3.34 -0.14
C MET A 241 2.50 4.28 -0.43
N VAL A 242 3.59 4.08 0.28
CA VAL A 242 4.88 4.75 0.04
C VAL A 242 5.57 3.97 -1.09
N ALA A 243 5.40 4.42 -2.32
CA ALA A 243 5.91 3.76 -3.52
C ALA A 243 7.31 4.31 -3.86
N ARG A 244 8.32 3.81 -3.13
CA ARG A 244 9.67 4.40 -3.10
C ARG A 244 10.41 4.34 -4.43
N GLY A 245 10.10 3.36 -5.27
CA GLY A 245 10.71 3.24 -6.61
C GLY A 245 10.40 4.47 -7.47
N ASP A 246 9.11 4.71 -7.71
CA ASP A 246 8.66 5.83 -8.53
C ASP A 246 8.96 7.17 -7.85
N LEU A 247 8.73 7.26 -6.53
CA LEU A 247 9.03 8.47 -5.76
C LEU A 247 10.51 8.86 -5.84
N GLY A 248 11.43 7.88 -5.82
CA GLY A 248 12.87 8.13 -5.90
C GLY A 248 13.36 8.57 -7.27
N VAL A 249 12.52 8.48 -8.31
CA VAL A 249 12.76 9.11 -9.62
C VAL A 249 12.30 10.57 -9.63
N GLU A 250 11.24 10.88 -8.87
CA GLU A 250 10.58 12.18 -8.85
C GLU A 250 11.17 13.17 -7.83
N ILE A 251 11.85 12.69 -6.79
CA ILE A 251 12.52 13.52 -5.77
C ILE A 251 13.97 13.06 -5.58
N PRO A 252 14.85 13.91 -4.99
CA PRO A 252 16.20 13.50 -4.64
C PRO A 252 16.20 12.21 -3.80
N VAL A 253 17.04 11.25 -4.14
CA VAL A 253 17.03 9.91 -3.53
C VAL A 253 17.26 9.95 -2.01
N GLU A 254 18.05 10.90 -1.53
CA GLU A 254 18.32 11.16 -0.12
C GLU A 254 17.08 11.64 0.65
N GLU A 255 16.08 12.24 -0.03
CA GLU A 255 14.85 12.72 0.57
C GLU A 255 13.79 11.63 0.74
N VAL A 256 13.91 10.50 0.03
CA VAL A 256 12.93 9.42 0.05
C VAL A 256 12.69 8.87 1.46
N ILE A 257 13.76 8.70 2.24
CA ILE A 257 13.65 8.16 3.61
C ILE A 257 12.93 9.13 4.56
N PHE A 258 13.14 10.44 4.39
CA PHE A 258 12.46 11.45 5.19
C PHE A 258 10.98 11.55 4.81
N ALA A 259 10.67 11.48 3.52
CA ALA A 259 9.29 11.39 3.02
C ALA A 259 8.58 10.14 3.56
N GLN A 260 9.22 8.97 3.54
CA GLN A 260 8.69 7.73 4.14
C GLN A 260 8.32 7.91 5.61
N LYS A 261 9.24 8.43 6.41
CA LYS A 261 9.04 8.63 7.86
C LYS A 261 7.88 9.59 8.13
N MET A 262 7.82 10.70 7.41
CA MET A 262 6.75 11.69 7.51
C MET A 262 5.39 11.08 7.16
N MET A 263 5.30 10.36 6.04
CA MET A 263 4.06 9.72 5.60
C MET A 263 3.58 8.67 6.58
N ILE A 264 4.46 7.80 7.07
CA ILE A 264 4.15 6.76 8.07
C ILE A 264 3.63 7.40 9.35
N GLU A 265 4.31 8.43 9.87
CA GLU A 265 3.90 9.12 11.10
C GLU A 265 2.51 9.74 10.96
N LYS A 266 2.24 10.46 9.87
CA LYS A 266 0.94 11.09 9.60
C LYS A 266 -0.17 10.05 9.45
N CYS A 267 0.08 8.92 8.76
CA CYS A 267 -0.87 7.81 8.65
C CYS A 267 -1.21 7.23 10.02
N ASN A 268 -0.20 6.99 10.87
CA ASN A 268 -0.39 6.49 12.22
C ASN A 268 -1.25 7.43 13.07
N ARG A 269 -0.97 8.73 13.03
CA ARG A 269 -1.78 9.75 13.71
C ARG A 269 -3.21 9.78 13.21
N ALA A 270 -3.41 9.65 11.91
CA ALA A 270 -4.73 9.60 11.28
C ALA A 270 -5.46 8.26 11.46
N ARG A 271 -4.82 7.23 12.03
CA ARG A 271 -5.34 5.86 12.17
C ARG A 271 -5.63 5.21 10.82
N LYS A 272 -4.88 5.58 9.79
CA LYS A 272 -4.96 5.02 8.43
C LYS A 272 -3.80 4.05 8.20
N VAL A 273 -4.06 3.00 7.45
CA VAL A 273 -3.02 2.00 7.14
C VAL A 273 -1.98 2.58 6.20
N VAL A 274 -0.74 2.12 6.35
CA VAL A 274 0.36 2.51 5.46
C VAL A 274 1.15 1.27 5.04
N ILE A 275 1.43 1.20 3.74
CA ILE A 275 2.23 0.15 3.11
C ILE A 275 3.55 0.77 2.67
N THR A 276 4.67 0.20 3.07
CA THR A 276 5.99 0.56 2.49
C THR A 276 6.31 -0.41 1.37
N ALA A 277 6.52 0.12 0.17
CA ALA A 277 6.57 -0.65 -1.06
C ALA A 277 7.84 -0.39 -1.86
N THR A 278 8.14 -1.31 -2.76
CA THR A 278 9.21 -1.33 -3.77
C THR A 278 10.62 -1.44 -3.20
N GLN A 279 11.45 -2.24 -3.87
CA GLN A 279 12.87 -2.44 -3.56
C GLN A 279 13.14 -2.87 -2.10
N MET A 280 12.23 -3.67 -1.51
CA MET A 280 12.38 -4.12 -0.12
C MET A 280 13.41 -5.25 0.00
N LEU A 281 13.31 -6.29 -0.83
CA LEU A 281 14.24 -7.40 -0.94
C LEU A 281 14.62 -7.67 -2.40
N ASP A 282 14.84 -6.62 -3.18
CA ASP A 282 14.97 -6.64 -4.64
C ASP A 282 16.02 -7.65 -5.15
N SER A 283 17.15 -7.76 -4.44
CA SER A 283 18.18 -8.73 -4.79
C SER A 283 17.69 -10.18 -4.78
N MET A 284 16.62 -10.48 -4.04
CA MET A 284 16.01 -11.80 -3.98
C MET A 284 15.19 -12.18 -5.22
N ILE A 285 15.01 -11.27 -6.15
CA ILE A 285 14.54 -11.63 -7.50
C ILE A 285 15.49 -12.65 -8.13
N LYS A 286 16.79 -12.52 -7.89
CA LYS A 286 17.86 -13.35 -8.47
C LYS A 286 18.61 -14.20 -7.45
N ASN A 287 18.68 -13.79 -6.19
CA ASN A 287 19.49 -14.39 -5.14
C ASN A 287 18.64 -15.03 -4.04
N PRO A 288 19.07 -16.14 -3.41
CA PRO A 288 18.31 -16.83 -2.37
C PRO A 288 18.34 -16.10 -1.01
N ARG A 289 19.12 -15.03 -0.87
CA ARG A 289 19.26 -14.23 0.35
C ARG A 289 19.32 -12.75 0.01
N PRO A 290 18.75 -11.88 0.86
CA PRO A 290 18.85 -10.44 0.67
C PRO A 290 20.23 -9.94 1.08
N THR A 291 20.54 -8.73 0.69
CA THR A 291 21.66 -7.97 1.23
C THR A 291 21.36 -7.55 2.69
N ARG A 292 22.41 -7.19 3.42
CA ARG A 292 22.25 -6.63 4.77
C ARG A 292 21.53 -5.28 4.75
N ALA A 293 21.76 -4.48 3.70
CA ALA A 293 21.08 -3.19 3.52
C ALA A 293 19.57 -3.36 3.37
N GLU A 294 19.12 -4.30 2.53
CA GLU A 294 17.69 -4.62 2.34
C GLU A 294 17.03 -5.12 3.61
N ALA A 295 17.68 -6.05 4.33
CA ALA A 295 17.16 -6.52 5.61
C ALA A 295 17.05 -5.39 6.65
N GLY A 296 18.01 -4.47 6.67
CA GLY A 296 18.00 -3.26 7.49
C GLY A 296 16.91 -2.28 7.10
N ASP A 297 16.66 -2.11 5.82
CA ASP A 297 15.62 -1.23 5.27
C ASP A 297 14.20 -1.71 5.65
N VAL A 298 13.93 -3.02 5.48
CA VAL A 298 12.67 -3.63 5.95
C VAL A 298 12.47 -3.38 7.45
N ALA A 299 13.49 -3.67 8.26
CA ALA A 299 13.42 -3.45 9.71
C ALA A 299 13.17 -1.98 10.06
N ASN A 300 13.84 -1.05 9.36
CA ASN A 300 13.66 0.39 9.58
C ASN A 300 12.21 0.85 9.24
N ALA A 301 11.63 0.41 8.13
CA ALA A 301 10.24 0.72 7.80
C ALA A 301 9.26 0.23 8.89
N ILE A 302 9.52 -0.93 9.48
CA ILE A 302 8.73 -1.49 10.56
C ILE A 302 8.89 -0.65 11.85
N ILE A 303 10.12 -0.22 12.17
CA ILE A 303 10.42 0.66 13.30
C ILE A 303 9.78 2.03 13.11
N ASP A 304 9.73 2.55 11.89
CA ASP A 304 9.00 3.78 11.55
C ASP A 304 7.51 3.67 11.83
N GLY A 305 6.95 2.45 11.83
CA GLY A 305 5.55 2.16 12.16
C GLY A 305 4.68 1.84 10.95
N THR A 306 5.25 1.30 9.86
CA THR A 306 4.43 0.82 8.75
C THR A 306 3.50 -0.32 9.18
N ASP A 307 2.30 -0.40 8.60
CA ASP A 307 1.38 -1.52 8.79
C ASP A 307 1.83 -2.75 8.03
N ALA A 308 2.25 -2.53 6.79
CA ALA A 308 2.64 -3.59 5.89
C ALA A 308 3.90 -3.24 5.10
N VAL A 309 4.60 -4.27 4.69
CA VAL A 309 5.71 -4.23 3.72
C VAL A 309 5.31 -5.03 2.50
N MET A 310 5.77 -4.63 1.32
CA MET A 310 5.33 -5.21 0.05
C MET A 310 6.51 -5.83 -0.71
N LEU A 311 6.28 -7.04 -1.25
CA LEU A 311 7.11 -7.69 -2.24
C LEU A 311 6.50 -7.53 -3.63
N SER A 312 7.29 -7.13 -4.60
CA SER A 312 6.92 -6.89 -6.00
C SER A 312 7.43 -8.01 -6.92
N GLY A 313 8.51 -7.77 -7.61
CA GLY A 313 9.15 -8.75 -8.49
C GLY A 313 9.64 -9.99 -7.76
N GLU A 314 10.02 -9.85 -6.49
CA GLU A 314 10.53 -10.91 -5.63
C GLU A 314 9.55 -12.08 -5.52
N SER A 315 8.25 -11.77 -5.33
CA SER A 315 7.20 -12.77 -5.20
C SER A 315 6.47 -13.07 -6.52
N ALA A 316 6.48 -12.15 -7.51
CA ALA A 316 5.73 -12.33 -8.75
C ALA A 316 6.46 -13.17 -9.80
N LYS A 317 7.74 -12.88 -10.04
CA LYS A 317 8.57 -13.47 -11.12
C LYS A 317 9.97 -13.91 -10.67
N GLY A 318 10.34 -13.65 -9.42
CA GLY A 318 11.64 -13.99 -8.87
C GLY A 318 11.95 -15.48 -8.92
N LYS A 319 13.23 -15.83 -8.73
CA LYS A 319 13.69 -17.22 -8.64
C LYS A 319 13.33 -17.86 -7.30
N TYR A 320 13.17 -17.04 -6.25
CA TYR A 320 13.06 -17.47 -4.86
C TYR A 320 11.85 -16.84 -4.15
N PRO A 321 10.62 -16.98 -4.71
CA PRO A 321 9.45 -16.28 -4.19
C PRO A 321 9.06 -16.71 -2.76
N LEU A 322 9.13 -18.01 -2.46
CA LEU A 322 8.80 -18.52 -1.13
C LEU A 322 9.84 -18.09 -0.09
N GLU A 323 11.12 -18.15 -0.44
CA GLU A 323 12.21 -17.71 0.41
C GLU A 323 12.11 -16.21 0.71
N ALA A 324 11.74 -15.40 -0.29
CA ALA A 324 11.56 -13.96 -0.12
C ALA A 324 10.46 -13.65 0.91
N VAL A 325 9.30 -14.32 0.82
CA VAL A 325 8.21 -14.18 1.80
C VAL A 325 8.63 -14.68 3.18
N THR A 326 9.31 -15.83 3.26
CA THR A 326 9.80 -16.42 4.52
C THR A 326 10.79 -15.48 5.23
N ILE A 327 11.76 -14.94 4.48
CA ILE A 327 12.75 -13.99 5.03
C ILE A 327 12.08 -12.69 5.45
N MET A 328 11.18 -12.15 4.63
CA MET A 328 10.38 -10.98 4.98
C MET A 328 9.63 -11.21 6.30
N ALA A 329 8.96 -12.35 6.44
CA ALA A 329 8.23 -12.71 7.66
C ALA A 329 9.16 -12.82 8.89
N THR A 330 10.36 -13.38 8.70
CA THR A 330 11.37 -13.49 9.75
C THR A 330 11.85 -12.12 10.23
N ILE A 331 12.14 -11.20 9.29
CA ILE A 331 12.54 -9.83 9.63
C ILE A 331 11.40 -9.10 10.35
N CYS A 332 10.16 -9.22 9.84
CA CYS A 332 8.98 -8.65 10.47
C CYS A 332 8.83 -9.14 11.91
N GLU A 333 8.83 -10.45 12.12
CA GLU A 333 8.65 -11.03 13.45
C GLU A 333 9.76 -10.62 14.41
N ARG A 334 11.02 -10.63 13.95
CA ARG A 334 12.16 -10.22 14.79
C ARG A 334 12.07 -8.75 15.20
N THR A 335 11.69 -7.89 14.27
CA THR A 335 11.55 -6.46 14.53
C THR A 335 10.35 -6.18 15.42
N ASP A 336 9.20 -6.80 15.16
CA ASP A 336 7.99 -6.63 15.98
C ASP A 336 8.21 -7.02 17.45
N ARG A 337 9.08 -8.00 17.74
CA ARG A 337 9.40 -8.43 19.11
C ARG A 337 10.18 -7.39 19.92
N VAL A 338 10.93 -6.50 19.28
CA VAL A 338 11.75 -5.49 19.97
C VAL A 338 11.11 -4.10 19.94
N MET A 339 10.02 -3.93 19.20
CA MET A 339 9.28 -2.68 19.21
C MET A 339 8.57 -2.47 20.54
N GLN A 340 8.60 -1.22 21.01
CA GLN A 340 7.83 -0.80 22.17
C GLN A 340 6.51 -0.18 21.74
N SER A 341 5.53 -0.21 22.63
CA SER A 341 4.29 0.54 22.42
C SER A 341 4.57 2.04 22.27
N ARG A 342 3.73 2.72 21.48
CA ARG A 342 3.91 4.15 21.20
C ARG A 342 2.95 5.04 22.00
N ILE A 343 2.58 4.64 23.21
CA ILE A 343 1.68 5.42 24.06
C ILE A 343 2.26 6.81 24.33
N ASP A 344 3.55 6.90 24.61
CA ASP A 344 4.24 8.15 24.93
C ASP A 344 4.77 8.88 23.67
N GLY A 345 5.05 8.14 22.61
CA GLY A 345 5.62 8.70 21.36
C GLY A 345 4.63 9.48 20.48
N LEU A 346 3.33 9.36 20.77
CA LEU A 346 2.28 10.14 20.11
C LEU A 346 1.87 11.34 20.97
N ASN A 347 2.85 12.10 21.47
CA ASN A 347 2.60 13.32 22.26
C ASN A 347 1.71 14.28 21.45
N ASP A 348 0.42 14.13 21.68
CA ASP A 348 -0.62 14.99 21.13
C ASP A 348 -0.98 15.99 22.23
N SER A 349 -0.47 17.20 22.11
CA SER A 349 -0.75 18.30 23.09
C SER A 349 -2.22 18.71 23.07
N ARG A 350 -3.00 18.25 22.08
CA ARG A 350 -4.43 18.49 21.97
C ARG A 350 -5.23 17.63 22.95
N LYS A 351 -6.39 18.11 23.34
CA LYS A 351 -7.38 17.31 24.09
C LYS A 351 -7.82 16.09 23.26
N LEU A 352 -7.62 14.89 23.78
CA LEU A 352 -8.04 13.65 23.13
C LEU A 352 -9.57 13.55 23.02
N ARG A 353 -10.05 12.94 21.93
CA ARG A 353 -11.46 12.53 21.84
C ARG A 353 -11.71 11.30 22.74
N ILE A 354 -12.97 11.06 23.13
CA ILE A 354 -13.36 9.95 24.02
C ILE A 354 -12.76 8.62 23.54
N THR A 355 -12.97 8.26 22.27
CA THR A 355 -12.41 7.02 21.68
C THR A 355 -10.89 6.94 21.81
N GLU A 356 -10.18 8.03 21.59
CA GLU A 356 -8.71 8.05 21.68
C GLU A 356 -8.24 7.86 23.12
N ALA A 357 -8.89 8.52 24.08
CA ALA A 357 -8.56 8.40 25.50
C ALA A 357 -8.84 6.97 26.02
N VAL A 358 -9.98 6.39 25.67
CA VAL A 358 -10.34 5.02 26.06
C VAL A 358 -9.38 3.99 25.44
N CYS A 359 -9.10 4.10 24.13
CA CYS A 359 -8.18 3.17 23.47
C CYS A 359 -6.74 3.29 24.00
N ARG A 360 -6.28 4.52 24.32
CA ARG A 360 -4.98 4.73 24.94
C ARG A 360 -4.92 4.05 26.31
N GLY A 361 -5.91 4.29 27.18
CA GLY A 361 -6.02 3.66 28.50
C GLY A 361 -6.09 2.13 28.42
N ALA A 362 -6.81 1.59 27.44
CA ALA A 362 -6.89 0.15 27.20
C ALA A 362 -5.53 -0.46 26.84
N VAL A 363 -4.75 0.22 25.99
CA VAL A 363 -3.40 -0.23 25.62
C VAL A 363 -2.46 -0.14 26.83
N GLU A 364 -2.48 0.97 27.57
CA GLU A 364 -1.67 1.12 28.77
C GLU A 364 -2.02 0.06 29.83
N THR A 365 -3.30 -0.24 30.02
CA THR A 365 -3.76 -1.31 30.91
C THR A 365 -3.26 -2.67 30.45
N ALA A 366 -3.35 -2.98 29.15
CA ALA A 366 -2.85 -4.23 28.62
C ALA A 366 -1.34 -4.41 28.81
N GLU A 367 -0.56 -3.34 28.60
CA GLU A 367 0.90 -3.34 28.83
C GLU A 367 1.26 -3.59 30.30
N LYS A 368 0.53 -2.94 31.22
CA LYS A 368 0.80 -3.08 32.67
C LYS A 368 0.40 -4.44 33.26
N LEU A 369 -0.52 -5.13 32.59
CA LEU A 369 -1.02 -6.44 33.01
C LEU A 369 -0.44 -7.59 32.20
N ASP A 370 0.51 -7.32 31.28
CA ASP A 370 1.07 -8.30 30.34
C ASP A 370 -0.03 -9.09 29.61
N ALA A 371 -1.15 -8.42 29.27
CA ALA A 371 -2.29 -9.04 28.62
C ALA A 371 -1.91 -9.47 27.18
N PRO A 372 -2.14 -10.74 26.77
CA PRO A 372 -1.80 -11.21 25.45
C PRO A 372 -2.72 -10.64 24.36
N LEU A 373 -3.96 -10.27 24.73
CA LEU A 373 -4.98 -9.79 23.80
C LEU A 373 -5.68 -8.52 24.31
N ILE A 374 -5.98 -7.65 23.33
CA ILE A 374 -7.02 -6.62 23.44
C ILE A 374 -8.16 -7.01 22.51
N VAL A 375 -9.32 -7.39 23.05
CA VAL A 375 -10.51 -7.78 22.30
C VAL A 375 -11.33 -6.55 22.01
N VAL A 376 -11.64 -6.29 20.74
CA VAL A 376 -12.28 -5.05 20.31
C VAL A 376 -13.54 -5.35 19.50
N ALA A 377 -14.71 -4.89 19.96
CA ALA A 377 -15.92 -4.88 19.15
C ALA A 377 -15.87 -3.73 18.14
N THR A 378 -16.07 -4.05 16.86
CA THR A 378 -16.03 -3.03 15.80
C THR A 378 -16.94 -3.37 14.62
N GLY A 379 -17.80 -2.44 14.19
CA GLY A 379 -18.60 -2.60 12.97
C GLY A 379 -17.79 -2.33 11.71
N GLY A 380 -17.16 -1.16 11.62
CA GLY A 380 -16.39 -0.70 10.43
C GLY A 380 -14.89 -0.58 10.65
N GLY A 381 -14.30 -1.25 11.64
CA GLY A 381 -12.85 -1.28 11.88
C GLY A 381 -12.27 -0.08 12.64
N LYS A 382 -13.03 0.98 12.87
CA LYS A 382 -12.49 2.24 13.45
C LYS A 382 -11.93 2.05 14.87
N SER A 383 -12.60 1.26 15.72
CA SER A 383 -12.14 0.99 17.09
C SER A 383 -10.84 0.20 17.12
N ALA A 384 -10.73 -0.84 16.28
CA ALA A 384 -9.51 -1.64 16.15
C ALA A 384 -8.32 -0.79 15.67
N LYS A 385 -8.54 0.08 14.66
CA LYS A 385 -7.53 1.02 14.18
C LYS A 385 -7.16 2.08 15.23
N ALA A 386 -8.09 2.46 16.11
CA ALA A 386 -7.82 3.38 17.21
C ALA A 386 -6.94 2.77 18.31
N VAL A 387 -7.12 1.49 18.61
CA VAL A 387 -6.23 0.73 19.52
C VAL A 387 -4.88 0.50 18.84
N ARG A 388 -4.87 0.07 17.57
CA ARG A 388 -3.65 -0.17 16.79
C ARG A 388 -2.74 1.06 16.72
N LYS A 389 -3.27 2.27 16.70
CA LYS A 389 -2.52 3.53 16.68
C LYS A 389 -1.39 3.57 17.72
N TYR A 390 -1.57 2.95 18.87
CA TYR A 390 -0.62 2.93 19.98
C TYR A 390 0.35 1.75 19.96
N PHE A 391 0.29 0.88 18.94
CA PHE A 391 1.19 -0.27 18.77
C PHE A 391 1.35 -1.15 20.01
N PRO A 392 0.24 -1.70 20.57
CA PRO A 392 0.31 -2.53 21.77
C PRO A 392 1.17 -3.78 21.56
N HIS A 393 1.82 -4.28 22.64
CA HIS A 393 2.43 -5.60 22.64
C HIS A 393 1.36 -6.70 22.53
N ALA A 394 0.21 -6.47 23.14
CA ALA A 394 -0.96 -7.33 22.97
C ALA A 394 -1.38 -7.42 21.50
N THR A 395 -1.85 -8.57 21.07
CA THR A 395 -2.52 -8.72 19.77
C THR A 395 -3.92 -8.14 19.87
N ILE A 396 -4.39 -7.47 18.82
CA ILE A 396 -5.74 -6.91 18.75
C ILE A 396 -6.65 -7.94 18.09
N LEU A 397 -7.58 -8.54 18.84
CA LEU A 397 -8.62 -9.41 18.31
C LEU A 397 -9.87 -8.58 18.02
N ALA A 398 -10.09 -8.25 16.76
CA ALA A 398 -11.23 -7.48 16.31
C ALA A 398 -12.42 -8.40 16.01
N LEU A 399 -13.50 -8.24 16.77
CA LEU A 399 -14.77 -8.92 16.58
C LEU A 399 -15.69 -8.03 15.74
N THR A 400 -16.20 -8.53 14.63
CA THR A 400 -17.09 -7.80 13.74
C THR A 400 -18.16 -8.73 13.17
N THR A 401 -19.34 -8.19 12.90
CA THR A 401 -20.42 -8.90 12.19
C THR A 401 -20.28 -8.78 10.66
N ASN A 402 -19.34 -7.93 10.18
CA ASN A 402 -19.18 -7.63 8.77
C ASN A 402 -17.92 -8.33 8.21
N ALA A 403 -18.13 -9.29 7.30
CA ALA A 403 -17.05 -10.04 6.66
C ALA A 403 -16.11 -9.15 5.81
N VAL A 404 -16.62 -8.07 5.21
CA VAL A 404 -15.79 -7.13 4.44
C VAL A 404 -14.84 -6.38 5.37
N THR A 405 -15.36 -5.86 6.50
CA THR A 405 -14.54 -5.22 7.53
C THR A 405 -13.47 -6.17 8.07
N ALA A 406 -13.81 -7.45 8.27
CA ALA A 406 -12.83 -8.45 8.71
C ALA A 406 -11.68 -8.62 7.72
N ARG A 407 -11.97 -8.70 6.42
CA ARG A 407 -10.93 -8.78 5.37
C ARG A 407 -10.11 -7.50 5.28
N GLN A 408 -10.73 -6.34 5.39
CA GLN A 408 -10.04 -5.04 5.32
C GLN A 408 -9.10 -4.78 6.50
N LEU A 409 -9.45 -5.25 7.69
CA LEU A 409 -8.58 -5.15 8.86
C LEU A 409 -7.33 -6.05 8.78
N ILE A 410 -7.28 -7.02 7.85
CA ILE A 410 -6.09 -7.85 7.62
C ILE A 410 -4.85 -7.00 7.31
N LEU A 411 -5.02 -5.83 6.68
CA LEU A 411 -3.92 -4.93 6.36
C LEU A 411 -3.41 -4.14 7.59
N SER A 412 -4.15 -4.11 8.70
CA SER A 412 -3.77 -3.37 9.90
C SER A 412 -2.78 -4.15 10.77
N LYS A 413 -1.65 -3.55 11.12
CA LYS A 413 -0.59 -4.16 11.95
C LYS A 413 -1.11 -4.63 13.30
N GLY A 414 -0.79 -5.88 13.66
CA GLY A 414 -1.15 -6.46 14.95
C GLY A 414 -2.63 -6.79 15.13
N VAL A 415 -3.46 -6.60 14.10
CA VAL A 415 -4.88 -6.93 14.13
C VAL A 415 -5.12 -8.29 13.52
N ILE A 416 -5.86 -9.14 14.24
CA ILE A 416 -6.51 -10.35 13.73
C ILE A 416 -8.02 -10.18 13.85
N THR A 417 -8.77 -10.88 13.03
CA THR A 417 -10.22 -10.67 12.92
C THR A 417 -10.99 -11.96 13.08
N GLN A 418 -12.14 -11.85 13.76
CA GLN A 418 -13.12 -12.92 13.81
C GLN A 418 -14.51 -12.36 13.47
N VAL A 419 -15.16 -13.00 12.51
CA VAL A 419 -16.56 -12.69 12.20
C VAL A 419 -17.44 -13.40 13.22
N VAL A 420 -18.28 -12.64 13.91
CA VAL A 420 -19.17 -13.14 14.95
C VAL A 420 -20.63 -12.84 14.58
N LYS A 421 -21.54 -13.53 15.23
CA LYS A 421 -22.97 -13.19 15.16
C LYS A 421 -23.20 -11.84 15.84
N GLU A 422 -24.43 -11.35 15.78
CA GLU A 422 -24.82 -10.10 16.41
C GLU A 422 -24.39 -10.07 17.89
N ILE A 423 -23.85 -8.93 18.32
CA ILE A 423 -23.54 -8.62 19.71
C ILE A 423 -24.66 -7.72 20.21
N ALA A 424 -25.62 -8.29 20.93
CA ALA A 424 -26.86 -7.60 21.33
C ALA A 424 -26.70 -6.77 22.61
N SER A 425 -25.74 -7.10 23.47
CA SER A 425 -25.51 -6.45 24.77
C SER A 425 -24.03 -6.43 25.17
N THR A 426 -23.70 -5.69 26.20
CA THR A 426 -22.37 -5.68 26.82
C THR A 426 -22.00 -7.06 27.36
N ASP A 427 -22.96 -7.76 27.98
CA ASP A 427 -22.74 -9.12 28.51
C ASP A 427 -22.49 -10.12 27.41
N ASP A 428 -23.21 -10.02 26.28
CA ASP A 428 -22.93 -10.80 25.10
C ASP A 428 -21.53 -10.55 24.55
N PHE A 429 -21.12 -9.28 24.50
CA PHE A 429 -19.75 -8.95 24.08
C PHE A 429 -18.71 -9.60 24.97
N TYR A 430 -18.88 -9.57 26.30
CA TYR A 430 -17.94 -10.19 27.22
C TYR A 430 -17.89 -11.71 27.07
N ARG A 431 -19.04 -12.36 26.93
CA ARG A 431 -19.12 -13.80 26.68
C ARG A 431 -18.47 -14.18 25.37
N ILE A 432 -18.91 -13.59 24.25
CA ILE A 432 -18.38 -13.86 22.91
C ILE A 432 -16.88 -13.53 22.84
N GLY A 433 -16.46 -12.43 23.46
CA GLY A 433 -15.07 -12.00 23.48
C GLY A 433 -14.15 -12.96 24.23
N LYS A 434 -14.59 -13.54 25.35
CA LYS A 434 -13.83 -14.59 26.07
C LYS A 434 -13.74 -15.88 25.28
N GLU A 435 -14.86 -16.32 24.68
CA GLU A 435 -14.89 -17.49 23.81
C GLU A 435 -13.91 -17.31 22.62
N ALA A 436 -14.01 -16.19 21.92
CA ALA A 436 -13.14 -15.86 20.79
C ALA A 436 -11.66 -15.76 21.18
N ALA A 437 -11.36 -15.20 22.36
CA ALA A 437 -9.98 -15.13 22.87
C ALA A 437 -9.37 -16.52 23.07
N LEU A 438 -10.12 -17.46 23.66
CA LEU A 438 -9.68 -18.84 23.85
C LEU A 438 -9.58 -19.58 22.49
N GLU A 439 -10.56 -19.44 21.62
CA GLU A 439 -10.56 -20.05 20.27
C GLU A 439 -9.40 -19.55 19.40
N SER A 440 -8.93 -18.32 19.61
CA SER A 440 -7.80 -17.77 18.86
C SER A 440 -6.49 -18.51 19.08
N GLY A 441 -6.36 -19.26 20.19
CA GLY A 441 -5.12 -19.92 20.63
C GLY A 441 -4.03 -18.96 21.07
N LEU A 442 -4.32 -17.65 21.17
CA LEU A 442 -3.38 -16.63 21.61
C LEU A 442 -3.49 -16.28 23.10
N ALA A 443 -4.54 -16.77 23.75
CA ALA A 443 -4.75 -16.65 25.17
C ALA A 443 -5.29 -17.97 25.73
N GLN A 444 -5.07 -18.23 26.99
CA GLN A 444 -5.48 -19.45 27.68
C GLN A 444 -6.27 -19.12 28.93
N LYS A 445 -6.92 -20.12 29.49
CA LYS A 445 -7.68 -19.96 30.74
C LYS A 445 -6.76 -19.46 31.87
N GLY A 446 -7.17 -18.40 32.53
CA GLY A 446 -6.43 -17.70 33.57
C GLY A 446 -5.65 -16.46 33.06
N ASP A 447 -5.52 -16.29 31.75
CA ASP A 447 -4.92 -15.07 31.20
C ASP A 447 -5.84 -13.85 31.41
N VAL A 448 -5.22 -12.68 31.54
CA VAL A 448 -5.93 -11.40 31.59
C VAL A 448 -6.07 -10.85 30.17
N VAL A 449 -7.26 -10.42 29.80
CA VAL A 449 -7.53 -9.74 28.53
C VAL A 449 -8.21 -8.39 28.77
N VAL A 450 -7.93 -7.42 27.90
CA VAL A 450 -8.60 -6.12 27.92
C VAL A 450 -9.67 -6.11 26.84
N MET A 451 -10.88 -5.70 27.17
CA MET A 451 -12.00 -5.62 26.25
C MET A 451 -12.40 -4.18 25.98
N VAL A 452 -12.58 -3.82 24.71
CA VAL A 452 -12.88 -2.46 24.25
C VAL A 452 -14.13 -2.46 23.40
N SER A 453 -15.12 -1.64 23.78
CA SER A 453 -16.39 -1.53 23.06
C SER A 453 -17.00 -0.12 23.16
N GLY A 454 -18.08 0.10 22.43
CA GLY A 454 -19.03 1.19 22.66
C GLY A 454 -20.24 0.65 23.42
N ALA A 455 -20.59 1.25 24.55
CA ALA A 455 -21.82 0.88 25.27
C ALA A 455 -23.03 1.38 24.48
N LEU A 456 -23.88 0.46 24.01
CA LEU A 456 -25.29 0.63 23.51
C LEU A 456 -25.70 2.02 22.90
N VAL A 457 -24.73 2.77 22.36
CA VAL A 457 -24.95 4.02 21.63
C VAL A 457 -24.84 3.78 20.13
N PRO A 458 -25.49 4.58 19.30
CA PRO A 458 -25.40 4.45 17.84
C PRO A 458 -23.95 4.28 17.38
N SER A 459 -23.73 3.41 16.39
CA SER A 459 -22.41 3.03 15.88
C SER A 459 -21.48 4.24 15.71
N GLY A 460 -20.30 4.19 16.32
CA GLY A 460 -19.25 5.20 16.13
C GLY A 460 -18.56 5.71 17.39
N THR A 461 -19.02 5.34 18.60
CA THR A 461 -18.39 5.80 19.84
C THR A 461 -17.86 4.63 20.64
N THR A 462 -16.52 4.44 20.64
CA THR A 462 -15.82 3.55 21.57
C THR A 462 -15.61 4.32 22.87
N ASN A 463 -16.25 3.91 23.95
CA ASN A 463 -16.27 4.65 25.22
C ASN A 463 -16.04 3.76 26.45
N THR A 464 -15.80 2.47 26.27
CA THR A 464 -15.65 1.51 27.37
C THR A 464 -14.40 0.65 27.17
N ALA A 465 -13.63 0.49 28.24
CA ALA A 465 -12.59 -0.50 28.35
C ALA A 465 -12.75 -1.24 29.70
N SER A 466 -12.60 -2.56 29.69
CA SER A 466 -12.72 -3.40 30.89
C SER A 466 -11.67 -4.51 30.88
N VAL A 467 -11.34 -5.02 32.06
CA VAL A 467 -10.36 -6.09 32.27
C VAL A 467 -11.10 -7.35 32.68
N HIS A 468 -10.74 -8.46 32.04
CA HIS A 468 -11.35 -9.76 32.30
C HIS A 468 -10.29 -10.85 32.44
N VAL A 469 -10.55 -11.81 33.31
CA VAL A 469 -9.82 -13.08 33.38
C VAL A 469 -10.59 -14.12 32.56
N LEU A 470 -9.89 -14.90 31.73
CA LEU A 470 -10.44 -15.97 30.89
C LEU A 470 -10.76 -17.23 31.66
#